data_41368704fe125a3ef9f0a9817da3112b
#
_entry.id   41368704fe125a3ef9f0a9817da3112b
#
_cell.length_a   1.000
_cell.length_b   1.000
_cell.length_c   1.000
_cell.angle_alpha   90.00
_cell.angle_beta   90.00
_cell.angle_gamma   90.00
#
_symmetry.space_group_name_H-M   'P 1'
#
loop_
_entity.id
_entity.type
_entity.pdbx_description
1 polymer ?
#
loop_
_entity_poly.entity_id
_entity_poly.type
_entity_poly.pdbx_seq_one_letter_code
_entity_poly.pdbx_strand_id
1 'polypeptide(L)'
;MLDGLDELPTAARAAVITTLNRSMSGADQLIVTGRTSDYRAAVEEAGDVLTSALVIEPDPLDPAAAAGYLRRCLPVRPGPAWERVLTHIGTAHQEGPGGALAEVAATPLGLWLLRAVYTTPHSDPAELLDPVRFPGSASLRAHLFDRLIAALIDTRPPSVHPAEPFRPRRRHDPAQMRRRLGYLAHHLTHPRDADGSPRTRDLAWWRLAHDTRAVTRTIRLALGLVTALVIAAVSSVGTGLASSHSPALAGLVYGLAFGLAAGLVIAVAARSWPGQSPGFADPRPRGRGSGPAFRPVRGLVAGLGAGVAMVLLMWLTVDSIATGVIAGAVTGLSVGLAYGFASGFTAWAESPTPEGRAGTPQTSWRADRALNLVRAITVGSTCALTGGLAGGLGAGFTNTPAFGVAVGLCYALTFGLAAGLAAGSHHAWMAYLIATSRLAWRGRLPRRLMAFLDDAHRLGLLRAVGPIYQFRHAELQDHLAAVHRFGR
;
A
#
# COMPACT_ATOMS: atom_id res chain seq x y z
N MET A 1 -12.29 23.90 0.80
CA MET A 1 -10.85 24.20 0.85
C MET A 1 -10.13 23.24 -0.07
N LEU A 2 -9.31 23.77 -0.97
CA LEU A 2 -8.39 23.02 -1.82
C LEU A 2 -6.97 23.29 -1.30
N ASP A 3 -6.38 22.27 -0.67
CA ASP A 3 -5.05 22.36 -0.08
C ASP A 3 -4.03 21.72 -1.01
N GLY A 4 -2.87 22.36 -1.19
CA GLY A 4 -1.75 21.79 -1.92
C GLY A 4 -1.82 21.92 -3.44
N LEU A 5 -2.18 23.09 -3.97
CA LEU A 5 -2.10 23.34 -5.42
C LEU A 5 -0.69 23.04 -5.98
N ASP A 6 0.36 23.28 -5.21
CA ASP A 6 1.76 22.99 -5.54
C ASP A 6 2.08 21.48 -5.61
N GLU A 7 1.23 20.61 -5.07
CA GLU A 7 1.40 19.17 -5.13
C GLU A 7 0.92 18.56 -6.48
N LEU A 8 0.19 19.34 -7.28
CA LEU A 8 -0.27 18.93 -8.61
C LEU A 8 0.84 19.06 -9.67
N PRO A 9 0.79 18.25 -10.74
CA PRO A 9 1.62 18.49 -11.93
C PRO A 9 1.35 19.86 -12.54
N THR A 10 2.37 20.51 -13.13
CA THR A 10 2.29 21.87 -13.64
C THR A 10 1.09 22.11 -14.57
N ALA A 11 0.90 21.26 -15.57
CA ALA A 11 -0.25 21.35 -16.49
C ALA A 11 -1.62 21.19 -15.77
N ALA A 12 -1.69 20.41 -14.69
CA ALA A 12 -2.92 20.25 -13.94
C ALA A 12 -3.23 21.49 -13.07
N ARG A 13 -2.20 22.23 -12.60
CA ARG A 13 -2.37 23.47 -11.81
C ARG A 13 -3.06 24.55 -12.64
N ALA A 14 -2.60 24.76 -13.87
CA ALA A 14 -3.22 25.71 -14.81
C ALA A 14 -4.67 25.33 -15.12
N ALA A 15 -4.94 24.04 -15.37
CA ALA A 15 -6.29 23.55 -15.59
C ALA A 15 -7.22 23.76 -14.38
N VAL A 16 -6.71 23.66 -13.15
CA VAL A 16 -7.48 23.94 -11.93
C VAL A 16 -7.89 25.42 -11.89
N ILE A 17 -7.00 26.37 -12.17
CA ILE A 17 -7.33 27.81 -12.20
C ILE A 17 -8.44 28.08 -13.21
N THR A 18 -8.27 27.60 -14.44
CA THR A 18 -9.28 27.76 -15.50
C THR A 18 -10.63 27.14 -15.13
N THR A 19 -10.61 25.95 -14.52
CA THR A 19 -11.83 25.23 -14.12
C THR A 19 -12.55 25.97 -12.99
N LEU A 20 -11.82 26.45 -11.99
CA LEU A 20 -12.40 27.21 -10.90
C LEU A 20 -13.07 28.50 -11.40
N ASN A 21 -12.41 29.25 -12.28
CA ASN A 21 -13.01 30.46 -12.86
C ASN A 21 -14.30 30.20 -13.63
N ARG A 22 -14.44 29.02 -14.24
CA ARG A 22 -15.64 28.61 -14.98
C ARG A 22 -16.76 28.04 -14.10
N SER A 23 -16.40 27.39 -13.00
CA SER A 23 -17.37 26.65 -12.18
C SER A 23 -17.84 27.39 -10.94
N MET A 24 -17.08 28.38 -10.45
CA MET A 24 -17.45 29.14 -9.26
C MET A 24 -18.43 30.25 -9.58
N SER A 25 -19.47 30.37 -8.76
CA SER A 25 -20.41 31.48 -8.73
C SER A 25 -20.04 32.49 -7.64
N GLY A 26 -20.57 33.71 -7.71
CA GLY A 26 -20.30 34.74 -6.69
C GLY A 26 -20.73 34.38 -5.26
N ALA A 27 -21.52 33.31 -5.08
CA ALA A 27 -21.94 32.82 -3.77
C ALA A 27 -20.98 31.73 -3.19
N ASP A 28 -20.06 31.20 -4.00
CA ASP A 28 -19.16 30.15 -3.57
C ASP A 28 -17.96 30.71 -2.79
N GLN A 29 -17.63 30.10 -1.68
CA GLN A 29 -16.46 30.43 -0.87
C GLN A 29 -15.44 29.32 -0.99
N LEU A 30 -14.25 29.65 -1.46
CA LEU A 30 -13.15 28.71 -1.64
C LEU A 30 -11.86 29.25 -1.04
N ILE A 31 -11.14 28.41 -0.32
CA ILE A 31 -9.76 28.66 0.10
C ILE A 31 -8.87 27.70 -0.69
N VAL A 32 -7.93 28.28 -1.45
CA VAL A 32 -6.89 27.53 -2.16
C VAL A 32 -5.55 27.81 -1.46
N THR A 33 -4.81 26.75 -1.15
CA THR A 33 -3.47 26.90 -0.57
C THR A 33 -2.43 26.29 -1.52
N GLY A 34 -1.23 26.89 -1.53
CA GLY A 34 -0.11 26.43 -2.36
C GLY A 34 1.11 27.29 -2.13
N ARG A 35 2.24 26.94 -2.72
CA ARG A 35 3.43 27.76 -2.70
C ARG A 35 3.26 28.93 -3.65
N THR A 36 3.68 30.13 -3.23
CA THR A 36 3.57 31.35 -4.03
C THR A 36 4.21 31.21 -5.41
N SER A 37 5.40 30.61 -5.49
CA SER A 37 6.10 30.36 -6.76
C SER A 37 5.31 29.45 -7.71
N ASP A 38 4.71 28.38 -7.16
CA ASP A 38 3.94 27.41 -7.95
C ASP A 38 2.60 28.00 -8.41
N TYR A 39 1.97 28.84 -7.58
CA TYR A 39 0.77 29.58 -7.96
C TYR A 39 1.05 30.58 -9.09
N ARG A 40 2.15 31.35 -8.98
CA ARG A 40 2.56 32.29 -10.04
C ARG A 40 2.81 31.57 -11.37
N ALA A 41 3.56 30.47 -11.35
CA ALA A 41 3.79 29.68 -12.55
C ALA A 41 2.48 29.10 -13.15
N ALA A 42 1.53 28.70 -12.31
CA ALA A 42 0.23 28.21 -12.77
C ALA A 42 -0.64 29.30 -13.38
N VAL A 43 -0.60 30.53 -12.85
CA VAL A 43 -1.27 31.70 -13.40
C VAL A 43 -0.66 32.09 -14.76
N GLU A 44 0.67 32.09 -14.87
CA GLU A 44 1.36 32.36 -16.14
C GLU A 44 0.99 31.33 -17.21
N GLU A 45 0.95 30.05 -16.87
CA GLU A 45 0.59 28.98 -17.80
C GLU A 45 -0.91 29.00 -18.17
N ALA A 46 -1.79 29.32 -17.22
CA ALA A 46 -3.23 29.44 -17.47
C ALA A 46 -3.58 30.67 -18.31
N GLY A 47 -2.72 31.68 -18.30
CA GLY A 47 -2.99 32.99 -18.89
C GLY A 47 -4.13 33.77 -18.20
N ASP A 48 -4.50 33.38 -16.99
CA ASP A 48 -5.61 33.93 -16.22
C ASP A 48 -5.37 33.78 -14.72
N VAL A 49 -5.95 34.69 -13.93
CA VAL A 49 -5.90 34.68 -12.47
C VAL A 49 -7.22 34.16 -11.90
N LEU A 50 -7.23 33.72 -10.64
CA LEU A 50 -8.49 33.40 -9.95
C LEU A 50 -9.28 34.72 -9.79
N THR A 51 -10.40 34.82 -10.49
CA THR A 51 -11.28 35.99 -10.44
C THR A 51 -11.94 36.10 -9.07
N SER A 52 -12.07 37.32 -8.57
CA SER A 52 -12.66 37.62 -7.25
C SER A 52 -11.96 36.93 -6.06
N ALA A 53 -10.68 36.62 -6.19
CA ALA A 53 -9.86 36.01 -5.15
C ALA A 53 -8.99 37.06 -4.45
N LEU A 54 -8.89 36.97 -3.12
CA LEU A 54 -7.88 37.64 -2.32
C LEU A 54 -6.65 36.73 -2.17
N VAL A 55 -5.50 37.21 -2.62
CA VAL A 55 -4.23 36.48 -2.42
C VAL A 55 -3.61 36.96 -1.10
N ILE A 56 -3.39 36.00 -0.19
CA ILE A 56 -2.73 36.23 1.10
C ILE A 56 -1.38 35.54 1.05
N GLU A 57 -0.30 36.27 1.17
CA GLU A 57 1.05 35.76 1.31
C GLU A 57 1.50 35.97 2.76
N PRO A 58 1.79 34.89 3.51
CA PRO A 58 2.24 35.03 4.90
C PRO A 58 3.65 35.61 4.96
N ASP A 59 3.82 36.65 5.74
CA ASP A 59 5.13 37.19 6.05
C ASP A 59 5.95 36.28 6.96
N PRO A 60 7.29 36.36 6.95
CA PRO A 60 8.14 35.78 7.96
C PRO A 60 7.69 36.13 9.37
N LEU A 61 7.85 35.24 10.31
CA LEU A 61 7.48 35.50 11.70
C LEU A 61 8.37 36.60 12.28
N ASP A 62 7.75 37.55 12.96
CA ASP A 62 8.47 38.53 13.73
C ASP A 62 9.36 37.89 14.80
N PRO A 63 10.63 38.29 14.94
CA PRO A 63 11.58 37.73 15.89
C PRO A 63 11.09 37.71 17.34
N ALA A 64 10.45 38.80 17.78
CA ALA A 64 9.90 38.89 19.14
C ALA A 64 8.72 37.94 19.33
N ALA A 65 7.86 37.77 18.32
CA ALA A 65 6.77 36.80 18.33
C ALA A 65 7.31 35.36 18.32
N ALA A 66 8.35 35.05 17.55
CA ALA A 66 9.01 33.75 17.52
C ALA A 66 9.64 33.40 18.88
N ALA A 67 10.40 34.33 19.49
CA ALA A 67 10.95 34.14 20.83
C ALA A 67 9.85 33.97 21.88
N GLY A 68 8.78 34.78 21.82
CA GLY A 68 7.62 34.70 22.69
C GLY A 68 6.87 33.35 22.56
N TYR A 69 6.76 32.79 21.35
CA TYR A 69 6.20 31.46 21.16
C TYR A 69 7.06 30.39 21.84
N LEU A 70 8.36 30.36 21.59
CA LEU A 70 9.27 29.38 22.22
C LEU A 70 9.26 29.51 23.72
N ARG A 71 9.25 30.72 24.28
CA ARG A 71 9.16 30.95 25.73
C ARG A 71 7.91 30.32 26.35
N ARG A 72 6.76 30.40 25.68
CA ARG A 72 5.54 29.72 26.12
C ARG A 72 5.60 28.19 26.08
N CYS A 73 6.51 27.62 25.30
CA CYS A 73 6.74 26.16 25.22
C CYS A 73 7.74 25.64 26.27
N LEU A 74 8.39 26.52 27.00
CA LEU A 74 9.42 26.20 27.97
C LEU A 74 8.86 26.29 29.41
N PRO A 75 9.55 25.72 30.43
CA PRO A 75 9.25 25.96 31.81
C PRO A 75 9.23 27.45 32.17
N VAL A 76 8.53 27.85 33.24
CA VAL A 76 8.40 29.23 33.70
C VAL A 76 9.74 29.92 33.91
N ARG A 77 10.77 29.18 34.30
CA ARG A 77 12.16 29.63 34.39
C ARG A 77 13.03 28.76 33.51
N PRO A 78 13.18 29.10 32.23
CA PRO A 78 14.10 28.40 31.35
C PRO A 78 15.54 28.65 31.85
N GLY A 79 16.39 27.64 31.64
CA GLY A 79 17.80 27.78 32.04
C GLY A 79 18.55 28.87 31.25
N PRO A 80 19.75 29.27 31.71
CA PRO A 80 20.51 30.39 31.11
C PRO A 80 20.83 30.19 29.63
N ALA A 81 20.95 28.96 29.19
CA ALA A 81 21.16 28.61 27.78
C ALA A 81 19.96 29.03 26.91
N TRP A 82 18.74 28.73 27.36
CA TRP A 82 17.52 29.15 26.69
C TRP A 82 17.30 30.66 26.71
N GLU A 83 17.64 31.33 27.81
CA GLU A 83 17.52 32.80 27.85
C GLU A 83 18.42 33.46 26.78
N ARG A 84 19.64 32.97 26.62
CA ARG A 84 20.53 33.44 25.53
C ARG A 84 19.98 33.20 24.14
N VAL A 85 19.43 32.00 23.90
CA VAL A 85 18.81 31.65 22.63
C VAL A 85 17.61 32.55 22.32
N LEU A 86 16.72 32.76 23.32
CA LEU A 86 15.53 33.60 23.17
C LEU A 86 15.88 35.07 22.93
N THR A 87 16.90 35.58 23.63
CA THR A 87 17.42 36.93 23.43
C THR A 87 17.97 37.08 22.01
N HIS A 88 18.81 36.12 21.58
CA HIS A 88 19.40 36.17 20.23
C HIS A 88 18.33 36.13 19.11
N ILE A 89 17.28 35.33 19.25
CA ILE A 89 16.17 35.31 18.30
C ILE A 89 15.43 36.65 18.34
N GLY A 90 15.09 37.17 19.53
CA GLY A 90 14.27 38.37 19.69
C GLY A 90 14.95 39.66 19.25
N THR A 91 16.29 39.74 19.25
CA THR A 91 17.08 40.94 18.85
C THR A 91 17.59 40.85 17.41
N ALA A 92 17.30 39.82 16.67
CA ALA A 92 17.87 39.56 15.34
C ALA A 92 17.72 40.69 14.31
N HIS A 93 16.70 41.53 14.42
CA HIS A 93 16.50 42.71 13.55
C HIS A 93 17.33 43.92 13.94
N GLN A 94 17.87 43.95 15.15
CA GLN A 94 18.64 45.11 15.66
C GLN A 94 20.14 44.99 15.40
N GLU A 95 20.64 43.80 15.15
CA GLU A 95 22.07 43.48 15.07
C GLU A 95 22.60 43.17 13.64
N GLY A 96 21.80 43.41 12.59
CA GLY A 96 22.18 43.08 11.20
C GLY A 96 21.55 41.78 10.67
N PRO A 97 22.06 41.19 9.55
CA PRO A 97 21.46 40.01 8.99
C PRO A 97 21.44 38.89 10.03
N GLY A 98 20.23 38.54 10.47
CA GLY A 98 20.01 37.53 11.52
C GLY A 98 20.75 36.25 11.20
N GLY A 99 21.51 35.73 12.16
CA GLY A 99 22.26 34.49 11.98
C GLY A 99 21.35 33.30 11.68
N ALA A 100 21.95 32.16 11.38
CA ALA A 100 21.27 30.91 11.01
C ALA A 100 20.05 30.57 11.90
N LEU A 101 20.13 30.86 13.18
CA LEU A 101 19.09 30.58 14.17
C LEU A 101 17.86 31.47 13.96
N ALA A 102 18.06 32.78 13.71
CA ALA A 102 16.96 33.70 13.49
C ALA A 102 16.22 33.40 12.16
N GLU A 103 16.93 33.06 11.09
CA GLU A 103 16.34 32.65 9.83
C GLU A 103 15.49 31.37 9.97
N VAL A 104 15.97 30.40 10.76
CA VAL A 104 15.21 29.18 11.05
C VAL A 104 13.97 29.51 11.88
N ALA A 105 14.12 30.33 12.93
CA ALA A 105 13.02 30.72 13.82
C ALA A 105 11.96 31.61 13.14
N ALA A 106 12.30 32.29 12.04
CA ALA A 106 11.36 33.09 11.25
C ALA A 106 10.31 32.23 10.51
N THR A 107 10.42 30.91 10.52
CA THR A 107 9.48 30.01 9.86
C THR A 107 8.71 29.12 10.85
N PRO A 108 7.40 28.83 10.62
CA PRO A 108 6.64 27.93 11.48
C PRO A 108 7.27 26.53 11.60
N LEU A 109 7.85 26.01 10.50
CA LEU A 109 8.56 24.73 10.49
C LEU A 109 9.80 24.78 11.37
N GLY A 110 10.60 25.84 11.25
CA GLY A 110 11.80 26.02 12.06
C GLY A 110 11.49 26.11 13.55
N LEU A 111 10.47 26.89 13.94
CA LEU A 111 10.02 26.95 15.33
C LEU A 111 9.55 25.58 15.84
N TRP A 112 8.79 24.86 15.03
CA TRP A 112 8.35 23.50 15.38
C TRP A 112 9.55 22.55 15.57
N LEU A 113 10.56 22.62 14.70
CA LEU A 113 11.78 21.80 14.80
C LEU A 113 12.56 22.15 16.08
N LEU A 114 12.81 23.45 16.33
CA LEU A 114 13.50 23.90 17.55
C LEU A 114 12.78 23.40 18.81
N ARG A 115 11.46 23.56 18.86
CA ARG A 115 10.65 23.03 19.94
C ARG A 115 10.76 21.52 20.05
N ALA A 116 10.57 20.76 18.96
CA ALA A 116 10.54 19.30 18.99
C ALA A 116 11.87 18.70 19.45
N VAL A 117 12.98 19.32 19.07
CA VAL A 117 14.33 18.79 19.34
C VAL A 117 14.89 19.27 20.68
N TYR A 118 14.69 20.52 21.04
CA TYR A 118 15.40 21.14 22.16
C TYR A 118 14.57 21.36 23.43
N THR A 119 13.25 21.20 23.42
CA THR A 119 12.47 21.22 24.66
C THR A 119 12.57 19.91 25.46
N THR A 120 13.37 18.96 24.98
CA THR A 120 13.62 17.70 25.69
C THR A 120 14.62 17.90 26.85
N PRO A 121 14.49 17.15 27.96
CA PRO A 121 15.35 17.36 29.16
C PRO A 121 16.84 17.18 28.95
N HIS A 122 17.27 16.49 27.91
CA HIS A 122 18.67 16.11 27.67
C HIS A 122 19.33 16.89 26.53
N SER A 123 18.72 17.96 26.03
CA SER A 123 19.27 18.78 24.96
C SER A 123 19.80 20.10 25.49
N ASP A 124 21.02 20.47 25.11
CA ASP A 124 21.60 21.78 25.43
C ASP A 124 21.35 22.76 24.27
N PRO A 125 20.46 23.76 24.44
CA PRO A 125 20.18 24.73 23.39
C PRO A 125 21.34 25.70 23.14
N ALA A 126 22.37 25.75 23.98
CA ALA A 126 23.52 26.64 23.78
C ALA A 126 24.28 26.34 22.48
N GLU A 127 24.27 25.09 22.02
CA GLU A 127 24.89 24.71 20.75
C GLU A 127 24.30 25.43 19.53
N LEU A 128 23.03 25.90 19.60
CA LEU A 128 22.35 26.62 18.53
C LEU A 128 22.98 27.99 18.24
N LEU A 129 23.74 28.53 19.18
CA LEU A 129 24.41 29.83 19.06
C LEU A 129 25.82 29.74 18.47
N ASP A 130 26.28 28.52 18.12
CA ASP A 130 27.63 28.32 17.58
C ASP A 130 27.66 28.59 16.06
N PRO A 131 28.24 29.72 15.61
CA PRO A 131 28.29 30.08 14.18
C PRO A 131 29.29 29.21 13.39
N VAL A 132 30.26 28.58 14.05
CA VAL A 132 31.22 27.67 13.40
C VAL A 132 30.53 26.36 13.06
N ARG A 133 29.70 25.89 13.97
CA ARG A 133 28.90 24.66 13.77
C ARG A 133 27.77 24.87 12.80
N PHE A 134 27.13 26.03 12.83
CA PHE A 134 25.99 26.39 11.97
C PHE A 134 26.28 27.69 11.17
N PRO A 135 27.06 27.60 10.11
CA PRO A 135 27.42 28.76 9.29
C PRO A 135 26.22 29.33 8.50
N GLY A 136 25.10 28.64 8.43
CA GLY A 136 23.89 29.09 7.75
C GLY A 136 22.65 28.28 8.14
N SER A 137 21.48 28.78 7.81
CA SER A 137 20.19 28.17 8.14
C SER A 137 20.02 26.76 7.58
N ALA A 138 20.63 26.45 6.45
CA ALA A 138 20.60 25.14 5.85
C ALA A 138 21.30 24.07 6.72
N SER A 139 22.48 24.41 7.28
CA SER A 139 23.22 23.52 8.18
C SER A 139 22.48 23.28 9.48
N LEU A 140 21.87 24.33 10.04
CA LEU A 140 21.06 24.22 11.25
C LEU A 140 19.78 23.38 11.00
N ARG A 141 19.07 23.60 9.90
CA ARG A 141 17.91 22.75 9.54
C ARG A 141 18.28 21.28 9.36
N ALA A 142 19.37 21.00 8.69
CA ALA A 142 19.88 19.63 8.53
C ALA A 142 20.12 18.97 9.89
N HIS A 143 20.79 19.67 10.81
CA HIS A 143 21.00 19.21 12.18
C HIS A 143 19.69 18.95 12.93
N LEU A 144 18.71 19.83 12.82
CA LEU A 144 17.39 19.67 13.44
C LEU A 144 16.65 18.44 12.89
N PHE A 145 16.65 18.24 11.58
CA PHE A 145 16.07 17.03 10.97
C PHE A 145 16.80 15.75 11.38
N ASP A 146 18.10 15.81 11.55
CA ASP A 146 18.90 14.66 12.02
C ASP A 146 18.50 14.21 13.43
N ARG A 147 18.18 15.13 14.31
CA ARG A 147 17.79 14.84 15.70
C ARG A 147 16.30 14.61 15.88
N LEU A 148 15.47 15.05 14.93
CA LEU A 148 14.01 15.06 15.05
C LEU A 148 13.42 13.68 15.41
N ILE A 149 13.83 12.62 14.68
CA ILE A 149 13.26 11.28 14.86
C ILE A 149 13.56 10.74 16.26
N ALA A 150 14.79 10.93 16.74
CA ALA A 150 15.19 10.51 18.09
C ALA A 150 14.38 11.29 19.15
N ALA A 151 14.32 12.61 19.04
CA ALA A 151 13.61 13.47 19.95
C ALA A 151 12.11 13.13 20.05
N LEU A 152 11.47 12.84 18.89
CA LEU A 152 10.06 12.46 18.88
C LEU A 152 9.80 11.08 19.52
N ILE A 153 10.71 10.13 19.34
CA ILE A 153 10.59 8.80 19.96
C ILE A 153 10.79 8.90 21.48
N ASP A 154 11.76 9.69 21.94
CA ASP A 154 12.07 9.86 23.35
C ASP A 154 10.95 10.60 24.11
N THR A 155 10.34 11.60 23.46
CA THR A 155 9.26 12.40 24.07
C THR A 155 7.89 11.74 24.00
N ARG A 156 7.71 10.75 23.11
CA ARG A 156 6.43 10.07 22.90
C ARG A 156 6.56 8.56 23.09
N PRO A 157 6.66 8.08 24.33
CA PRO A 157 6.72 6.66 24.62
C PRO A 157 5.49 5.94 24.06
N PRO A 158 5.62 4.63 23.72
CA PRO A 158 4.53 3.88 23.12
C PRO A 158 3.34 3.77 24.06
N SER A 159 2.14 3.88 23.49
CA SER A 159 0.88 3.70 24.20
C SER A 159 -0.15 3.02 23.31
N VAL A 160 -0.94 2.12 23.91
CA VAL A 160 -2.10 1.48 23.27
C VAL A 160 -3.42 2.13 23.68
N HIS A 161 -3.36 3.13 24.57
CA HIS A 161 -4.54 3.78 25.07
C HIS A 161 -5.26 4.60 24.00
N PRO A 162 -6.58 4.45 23.80
CA PRO A 162 -7.33 5.15 22.76
C PRO A 162 -7.27 6.68 22.85
N ALA A 163 -7.19 7.23 24.05
CA ALA A 163 -7.11 8.68 24.29
C ALA A 163 -5.75 9.29 23.93
N GLU A 164 -4.76 8.48 23.55
CA GLU A 164 -3.42 8.93 23.18
C GLU A 164 -3.12 8.64 21.67
N PRO A 165 -3.86 9.26 20.73
CA PRO A 165 -3.76 8.95 19.31
C PRO A 165 -2.41 9.35 18.68
N PHE A 166 -1.67 10.26 19.34
CA PHE A 166 -0.38 10.77 18.84
C PHE A 166 0.84 10.04 19.41
N ARG A 167 0.64 8.97 20.18
CA ARG A 167 1.73 8.10 20.63
C ARG A 167 1.84 6.88 19.74
N PRO A 168 3.07 6.44 19.40
CA PRO A 168 3.26 5.21 18.65
C PRO A 168 2.76 4.02 19.45
N ARG A 169 2.33 2.97 18.80
CA ARG A 169 1.88 1.75 19.49
C ARG A 169 3.04 0.81 19.86
N ARG A 170 4.21 1.04 19.27
CA ARG A 170 5.39 0.20 19.45
C ARG A 170 6.61 1.05 19.71
N ARG A 171 7.53 0.45 20.47
CA ARG A 171 8.85 1.04 20.64
C ARG A 171 9.65 0.87 19.33
N HIS A 172 10.27 1.96 18.90
CA HIS A 172 11.12 1.98 17.71
C HIS A 172 12.53 2.41 18.09
N ASP A 173 13.52 1.80 17.45
CA ASP A 173 14.89 2.30 17.48
C ASP A 173 15.01 3.50 16.52
N PRO A 174 15.48 4.67 16.98
CA PRO A 174 15.59 5.88 16.17
C PRO A 174 16.41 5.70 14.91
N ALA A 175 17.54 4.99 15.00
CA ALA A 175 18.43 4.76 13.87
C ALA A 175 17.77 3.86 12.81
N GLN A 176 17.04 2.83 13.24
CA GLN A 176 16.28 1.99 12.32
C GLN A 176 15.11 2.75 11.67
N MET A 177 14.37 3.56 12.45
CA MET A 177 13.28 4.37 11.92
C MET A 177 13.79 5.33 10.85
N ARG A 178 14.91 6.03 11.14
CA ARG A 178 15.55 6.93 10.19
C ARG A 178 15.97 6.22 8.90
N ARG A 179 16.66 5.06 9.00
CA ARG A 179 17.07 4.28 7.81
C ARG A 179 15.86 3.85 6.96
N ARG A 180 14.78 3.38 7.58
CA ARG A 180 13.57 2.91 6.88
C ARG A 180 12.80 4.05 6.22
N LEU A 181 12.63 5.18 6.91
CA LEU A 181 12.02 6.38 6.35
C LEU A 181 12.90 6.99 5.25
N GLY A 182 14.23 7.00 5.43
CA GLY A 182 15.18 7.41 4.40
C GLY A 182 15.10 6.56 3.13
N TYR A 183 14.94 5.25 3.27
CA TYR A 183 14.71 4.36 2.13
C TYR A 183 13.40 4.74 1.39
N LEU A 184 12.30 4.96 2.12
CA LEU A 184 11.03 5.37 1.52
C LEU A 184 11.12 6.75 0.87
N ALA A 185 11.72 7.72 1.54
CA ALA A 185 11.94 9.06 1.02
C ALA A 185 12.75 9.04 -0.28
N HIS A 186 13.88 8.33 -0.29
CA HIS A 186 14.72 8.18 -1.48
C HIS A 186 13.96 7.54 -2.63
N HIS A 187 13.14 6.53 -2.34
CA HIS A 187 12.36 5.81 -3.35
C HIS A 187 11.29 6.69 -3.99
N LEU A 188 10.63 7.56 -3.20
CA LEU A 188 9.63 8.51 -3.69
C LEU A 188 10.26 9.68 -4.49
N THR A 189 11.46 10.12 -4.07
CA THR A 189 12.14 11.26 -4.70
C THR A 189 12.82 10.88 -6.02
N HIS A 190 13.22 9.61 -6.18
CA HIS A 190 13.93 9.11 -7.36
C HIS A 190 13.10 8.00 -8.03
N PRO A 191 12.06 8.33 -8.79
CA PRO A 191 11.32 7.34 -9.56
C PRO A 191 12.26 6.71 -10.58
N ARG A 192 12.22 5.38 -10.68
CA ARG A 192 13.04 4.60 -11.62
C ARG A 192 12.39 4.43 -12.98
N ASP A 193 11.23 5.00 -13.18
CA ASP A 193 10.44 4.74 -14.36
C ASP A 193 10.77 5.72 -15.48
N ALA A 194 11.01 5.13 -16.66
CA ALA A 194 11.28 5.85 -17.91
C ALA A 194 10.03 6.56 -18.47
N ASP A 195 8.90 6.44 -17.81
CA ASP A 195 7.58 6.85 -18.32
C ASP A 195 7.27 8.35 -18.16
N GLY A 196 8.21 9.15 -17.63
CA GLY A 196 7.98 10.60 -17.47
C GLY A 196 6.80 10.96 -16.53
N SER A 197 6.27 10.00 -15.78
CA SER A 197 5.17 10.25 -14.86
C SER A 197 5.58 11.27 -13.80
N PRO A 198 4.70 12.26 -13.47
CA PRO A 198 5.02 13.31 -12.52
C PRO A 198 5.43 12.71 -11.18
N ARG A 199 6.53 13.24 -10.62
CA ARG A 199 7.02 12.87 -9.30
C ARG A 199 5.95 13.15 -8.27
N THR A 200 5.37 12.11 -7.67
CA THR A 200 4.41 12.28 -6.59
C THR A 200 5.11 12.04 -5.25
N ARG A 201 4.78 12.82 -4.24
CA ARG A 201 5.25 12.62 -2.85
C ARG A 201 4.38 11.59 -2.12
N ASP A 202 3.50 10.92 -2.85
CA ASP A 202 2.48 10.02 -2.35
C ASP A 202 3.02 8.63 -2.07
N LEU A 203 2.99 8.21 -0.82
CA LEU A 203 3.26 6.86 -0.42
C LEU A 203 1.97 6.04 -0.49
N ALA A 204 1.63 5.58 -1.69
CA ALA A 204 0.54 4.66 -1.93
C ALA A 204 1.02 3.22 -1.65
N TRP A 205 0.49 2.58 -0.60
CA TRP A 205 0.94 1.25 -0.17
C TRP A 205 0.82 0.19 -1.28
N TRP A 206 -0.16 0.33 -2.17
CA TRP A 206 -0.39 -0.59 -3.29
C TRP A 206 0.60 -0.41 -4.44
N ARG A 207 1.19 0.77 -4.59
CA ARG A 207 2.23 1.04 -5.60
C ARG A 207 3.58 0.48 -5.20
N LEU A 208 3.80 0.16 -3.93
CA LEU A 208 5.09 -0.33 -3.44
C LEU A 208 5.64 -1.53 -4.24
N ALA A 209 4.78 -2.45 -4.64
CA ALA A 209 5.17 -3.62 -5.42
C ALA A 209 5.59 -3.27 -6.86
N HIS A 210 4.90 -2.34 -7.48
CA HIS A 210 5.21 -1.82 -8.81
C HIS A 210 6.52 -1.03 -8.78
N ASP A 211 6.59 -0.02 -7.93
CA ASP A 211 7.71 0.91 -7.84
C ASP A 211 9.02 0.23 -7.43
N THR A 212 8.96 -0.79 -6.57
CA THR A 212 10.13 -1.58 -6.18
C THR A 212 10.45 -2.74 -7.13
N ARG A 213 9.63 -2.93 -8.18
CA ARG A 213 9.69 -4.10 -9.07
C ARG A 213 9.79 -5.40 -8.27
N ALA A 214 8.95 -5.49 -7.21
CA ALA A 214 9.05 -6.59 -6.26
C ALA A 214 8.61 -7.92 -6.87
N VAL A 215 7.62 -7.93 -7.76
CA VAL A 215 7.07 -9.11 -8.41
C VAL A 215 7.82 -9.38 -9.72
N THR A 216 9.04 -9.90 -9.60
CA THR A 216 9.87 -10.27 -10.75
C THR A 216 9.40 -11.55 -11.43
N ARG A 217 9.89 -11.83 -12.65
CA ARG A 217 9.65 -13.11 -13.32
C ARG A 217 10.05 -14.28 -12.44
N THR A 218 11.21 -14.20 -11.79
CA THR A 218 11.71 -15.23 -10.86
C THR A 218 10.76 -15.48 -9.69
N ILE A 219 10.22 -14.44 -9.07
CA ILE A 219 9.27 -14.59 -7.94
C ILE A 219 7.96 -15.20 -8.41
N ARG A 220 7.46 -14.82 -9.59
CA ARG A 220 6.26 -15.43 -10.17
C ARG A 220 6.45 -16.91 -10.46
N LEU A 221 7.58 -17.27 -11.07
CA LEU A 221 7.94 -18.67 -11.32
C LEU A 221 8.11 -19.44 -10.02
N ALA A 222 8.78 -18.87 -9.01
CA ALA A 222 8.90 -19.49 -7.70
C ALA A 222 7.53 -19.71 -7.03
N LEU A 223 6.63 -18.72 -7.10
CA LEU A 223 5.27 -18.84 -6.58
C LEU A 223 4.50 -19.97 -7.29
N GLY A 224 4.58 -20.02 -8.62
CA GLY A 224 4.00 -21.10 -9.41
C GLY A 224 4.59 -22.48 -9.08
N LEU A 225 5.91 -22.57 -8.94
CA LEU A 225 6.60 -23.80 -8.60
C LEU A 225 6.23 -24.29 -7.18
N VAL A 226 6.20 -23.39 -6.19
CA VAL A 226 5.78 -23.75 -4.83
C VAL A 226 4.35 -24.27 -4.84
N THR A 227 3.44 -23.62 -5.56
CA THR A 227 2.06 -24.10 -5.72
C THR A 227 2.02 -25.48 -6.37
N ALA A 228 2.78 -25.69 -7.45
CA ALA A 228 2.88 -26.96 -8.12
C ALA A 228 3.38 -28.08 -7.19
N LEU A 229 4.43 -27.82 -6.44
CA LEU A 229 5.01 -28.78 -5.49
C LEU A 229 4.05 -29.13 -4.34
N VAL A 230 3.34 -28.13 -3.79
CA VAL A 230 2.35 -28.35 -2.72
C VAL A 230 1.22 -29.24 -3.23
N ILE A 231 0.68 -28.94 -4.42
CA ILE A 231 -0.38 -29.75 -5.02
C ILE A 231 0.13 -31.18 -5.33
N ALA A 232 1.32 -31.31 -5.91
CA ALA A 232 1.93 -32.61 -6.21
C ALA A 232 2.12 -33.45 -4.95
N ALA A 233 2.65 -32.86 -3.87
CA ALA A 233 2.86 -33.55 -2.62
C ALA A 233 1.55 -34.04 -1.99
N VAL A 234 0.53 -33.17 -1.92
CA VAL A 234 -0.78 -33.56 -1.36
C VAL A 234 -1.45 -34.65 -2.22
N SER A 235 -1.35 -34.51 -3.54
CA SER A 235 -1.90 -35.47 -4.49
C SER A 235 -1.22 -36.85 -4.35
N SER A 236 0.11 -36.87 -4.23
CA SER A 236 0.88 -38.13 -4.07
C SER A 236 0.52 -38.86 -2.77
N VAL A 237 0.37 -38.11 -1.67
CA VAL A 237 -0.07 -38.67 -0.38
C VAL A 237 -1.50 -39.22 -0.47
N GLY A 238 -2.42 -38.43 -1.04
CA GLY A 238 -3.84 -38.82 -1.15
C GLY A 238 -4.03 -40.06 -1.99
N THR A 239 -3.38 -40.19 -3.15
CA THR A 239 -3.48 -41.36 -4.02
C THR A 239 -2.70 -42.56 -3.46
N GLY A 240 -1.58 -42.31 -2.75
CA GLY A 240 -0.79 -43.36 -2.09
C GLY A 240 -1.56 -44.12 -1.00
N LEU A 241 -2.41 -43.38 -0.27
CA LEU A 241 -3.28 -43.98 0.75
C LEU A 241 -4.50 -44.71 0.18
N ALA A 242 -4.86 -44.47 -1.08
CA ALA A 242 -6.11 -44.93 -1.68
C ALA A 242 -5.97 -46.15 -2.58
N SER A 243 -4.79 -46.62 -2.92
CA SER A 243 -4.61 -47.70 -3.90
C SER A 243 -3.61 -48.77 -3.50
N SER A 244 -3.93 -50.01 -3.84
CA SER A 244 -3.14 -51.18 -3.51
C SER A 244 -2.10 -51.58 -4.57
N HIS A 245 -2.10 -50.97 -5.77
CA HIS A 245 -1.21 -51.33 -6.88
C HIS A 245 -0.56 -50.09 -7.50
N SER A 246 0.75 -49.94 -7.38
CA SER A 246 1.63 -48.85 -7.89
C SER A 246 1.08 -47.42 -7.84
N PRO A 247 0.56 -46.96 -6.72
CA PRO A 247 -0.21 -45.74 -6.55
C PRO A 247 0.63 -44.46 -6.51
N ALA A 248 1.86 -44.59 -6.04
CA ALA A 248 2.74 -43.43 -5.85
C ALA A 248 3.10 -42.77 -7.18
N LEU A 249 3.31 -43.55 -8.23
CA LEU A 249 3.69 -43.02 -9.54
C LEU A 249 2.54 -42.28 -10.22
N ALA A 250 1.33 -42.86 -10.18
CA ALA A 250 0.13 -42.24 -10.75
C ALA A 250 -0.21 -40.95 -10.01
N GLY A 251 -0.18 -40.95 -8.68
CA GLY A 251 -0.40 -39.77 -7.86
C GLY A 251 0.61 -38.67 -8.09
N LEU A 252 1.87 -39.03 -8.29
CA LEU A 252 2.93 -38.05 -8.64
C LEU A 252 2.68 -37.46 -10.01
N VAL A 253 2.33 -38.22 -11.02
CA VAL A 253 2.07 -37.75 -12.39
C VAL A 253 0.85 -36.82 -12.39
N TYR A 254 -0.27 -37.23 -11.82
CA TYR A 254 -1.47 -36.38 -11.72
C TYR A 254 -1.19 -35.12 -10.89
N GLY A 255 -0.56 -35.30 -9.73
CA GLY A 255 -0.21 -34.16 -8.85
C GLY A 255 0.71 -33.14 -9.52
N LEU A 256 1.70 -33.61 -10.28
CA LEU A 256 2.58 -32.70 -11.07
C LEU A 256 1.81 -32.03 -12.20
N ALA A 257 0.99 -32.75 -12.96
CA ALA A 257 0.22 -32.17 -14.06
C ALA A 257 -0.72 -31.06 -13.57
N PHE A 258 -1.55 -31.35 -12.56
CA PHE A 258 -2.48 -30.38 -11.98
C PHE A 258 -1.76 -29.27 -11.21
N GLY A 259 -0.69 -29.60 -10.50
CA GLY A 259 0.13 -28.66 -9.79
C GLY A 259 0.81 -27.66 -10.73
N LEU A 260 1.38 -28.13 -11.83
CA LEU A 260 1.98 -27.27 -12.87
C LEU A 260 0.93 -26.38 -13.53
N ALA A 261 -0.25 -26.92 -13.84
CA ALA A 261 -1.34 -26.12 -14.42
C ALA A 261 -1.79 -25.00 -13.47
N ALA A 262 -2.05 -25.30 -12.21
CA ALA A 262 -2.42 -24.30 -11.19
C ALA A 262 -1.29 -23.31 -10.94
N GLY A 263 -0.06 -23.77 -10.86
CA GLY A 263 1.13 -22.93 -10.68
C GLY A 263 1.33 -21.97 -11.84
N LEU A 264 1.09 -22.42 -13.08
CA LEU A 264 1.12 -21.56 -14.28
C LEU A 264 0.02 -20.48 -14.22
N VAL A 265 -1.21 -20.84 -13.86
CA VAL A 265 -2.32 -19.89 -13.72
C VAL A 265 -1.96 -18.80 -12.71
N ILE A 266 -1.43 -19.17 -11.54
CA ILE A 266 -1.02 -18.20 -10.51
C ILE A 266 0.16 -17.36 -10.98
N ALA A 267 1.17 -17.95 -11.64
CA ALA A 267 2.32 -17.22 -12.15
C ALA A 267 1.93 -16.19 -13.24
N VAL A 268 0.94 -16.53 -14.06
CA VAL A 268 0.36 -15.62 -15.08
C VAL A 268 -0.48 -14.53 -14.40
N ALA A 269 -1.39 -14.88 -13.50
CA ALA A 269 -2.23 -13.93 -12.77
C ALA A 269 -1.39 -12.91 -11.99
N ALA A 270 -0.32 -13.34 -11.35
CA ALA A 270 0.59 -12.48 -10.59
C ALA A 270 1.31 -11.40 -11.45
N ARG A 271 1.20 -11.47 -12.78
CA ARG A 271 1.73 -10.42 -13.68
C ARG A 271 1.01 -9.08 -13.48
N SER A 272 -0.30 -9.13 -13.30
CA SER A 272 -1.15 -7.95 -13.20
C SER A 272 -1.23 -7.37 -11.79
N TRP A 273 -0.88 -8.13 -10.74
CA TRP A 273 -1.05 -7.71 -9.36
C TRP A 273 -0.38 -6.38 -8.98
N PRO A 274 0.87 -6.08 -9.41
CA PRO A 274 1.55 -4.84 -9.04
C PRO A 274 0.91 -3.56 -9.57
N GLY A 275 0.16 -3.66 -10.69
CA GLY A 275 -0.49 -2.51 -11.32
C GLY A 275 -1.92 -2.26 -10.85
N GLN A 276 -2.44 -3.08 -9.96
CA GLN A 276 -3.83 -2.99 -9.51
C GLN A 276 -3.97 -2.02 -8.33
N SER A 277 -5.05 -1.23 -8.36
CA SER A 277 -5.48 -0.40 -7.24
C SER A 277 -6.24 -1.23 -6.20
N PRO A 278 -6.26 -0.80 -4.92
CA PRO A 278 -7.03 -1.48 -3.90
C PRO A 278 -8.53 -1.45 -4.21
N GLY A 279 -9.21 -2.54 -3.90
CA GLY A 279 -10.66 -2.58 -3.94
C GLY A 279 -11.28 -1.79 -2.79
N PHE A 280 -12.22 -0.92 -3.10
CA PHE A 280 -12.99 -0.16 -2.10
C PHE A 280 -14.23 -0.91 -1.64
N ALA A 281 -14.25 -2.22 -1.76
CA ALA A 281 -15.39 -3.04 -1.40
C ALA A 281 -15.53 -3.16 0.13
N ASP A 282 -16.70 -2.82 0.64
CA ASP A 282 -17.10 -3.24 1.97
C ASP A 282 -17.76 -4.62 1.84
N PRO A 283 -17.20 -5.70 2.41
CA PRO A 283 -17.80 -7.02 2.37
C PRO A 283 -19.11 -7.12 3.17
N ARG A 284 -19.55 -6.05 3.83
CA ARG A 284 -20.79 -6.02 4.59
C ARG A 284 -22.00 -5.92 3.64
N PRO A 285 -23.02 -6.78 3.81
CA PRO A 285 -24.20 -6.78 2.94
C PRO A 285 -25.12 -5.56 3.13
N ARG A 286 -24.87 -4.71 4.15
CA ARG A 286 -25.70 -3.53 4.44
C ARG A 286 -25.52 -2.44 3.39
N GLY A 287 -26.61 -2.00 2.78
CA GLY A 287 -26.63 -0.89 1.80
C GLY A 287 -26.45 -1.32 0.34
N ARG A 288 -26.38 -2.61 0.03
CA ARG A 288 -26.37 -3.11 -1.36
C ARG A 288 -27.75 -3.57 -1.78
N GLY A 289 -28.34 -2.89 -2.77
CA GLY A 289 -29.72 -3.16 -3.22
C GLY A 289 -29.91 -4.49 -3.96
N SER A 290 -28.85 -5.21 -4.34
CA SER A 290 -28.93 -6.50 -5.01
C SER A 290 -27.84 -7.45 -4.49
N GLY A 291 -28.19 -8.72 -4.30
CA GLY A 291 -27.24 -9.80 -3.97
C GLY A 291 -26.32 -10.16 -5.15
N PRO A 292 -25.39 -11.11 -4.93
CA PRO A 292 -24.53 -11.59 -5.99
C PRO A 292 -25.36 -12.24 -7.10
N ALA A 293 -25.24 -11.70 -8.33
CA ALA A 293 -25.94 -12.22 -9.50
C ALA A 293 -25.10 -13.31 -10.17
N PHE A 294 -25.73 -14.46 -10.48
CA PHE A 294 -25.12 -15.50 -11.28
C PHE A 294 -24.76 -14.98 -12.69
N ARG A 295 -23.58 -15.27 -13.18
CA ARG A 295 -23.11 -14.87 -14.52
C ARG A 295 -23.07 -16.06 -15.46
N PRO A 296 -24.18 -16.41 -16.11
CA PRO A 296 -24.33 -17.65 -16.85
C PRO A 296 -23.37 -17.74 -18.05
N VAL A 297 -23.17 -16.66 -18.77
CA VAL A 297 -22.29 -16.66 -19.96
C VAL A 297 -20.84 -17.00 -19.61
N ARG A 298 -20.31 -16.42 -18.55
CA ARG A 298 -18.93 -16.72 -18.10
C ARG A 298 -18.81 -18.16 -17.58
N GLY A 299 -19.84 -18.61 -16.86
CA GLY A 299 -19.93 -19.99 -16.40
C GLY A 299 -19.98 -20.97 -17.57
N LEU A 300 -20.82 -20.70 -18.57
CA LEU A 300 -20.95 -21.55 -19.77
C LEU A 300 -19.62 -21.70 -20.51
N VAL A 301 -18.93 -20.57 -20.77
CA VAL A 301 -17.64 -20.59 -21.49
C VAL A 301 -16.58 -21.39 -20.72
N ALA A 302 -16.47 -21.15 -19.40
CA ALA A 302 -15.53 -21.88 -18.55
C ALA A 302 -15.88 -23.37 -18.46
N GLY A 303 -17.19 -23.70 -18.34
CA GLY A 303 -17.69 -25.06 -18.28
C GLY A 303 -17.47 -25.84 -19.55
N LEU A 304 -17.76 -25.25 -20.70
CA LEU A 304 -17.52 -25.88 -22.01
C LEU A 304 -16.01 -26.16 -22.19
N GLY A 305 -15.15 -25.18 -21.90
CA GLY A 305 -13.70 -25.36 -21.97
C GLY A 305 -13.18 -26.49 -21.08
N ALA A 306 -13.62 -26.53 -19.84
CA ALA A 306 -13.24 -27.60 -18.89
C ALA A 306 -13.80 -28.97 -19.30
N GLY A 307 -15.05 -29.01 -19.76
CA GLY A 307 -15.69 -30.24 -20.24
C GLY A 307 -14.98 -30.83 -21.43
N VAL A 308 -14.69 -30.03 -22.46
CA VAL A 308 -13.94 -30.47 -23.66
C VAL A 308 -12.54 -30.95 -23.26
N ALA A 309 -11.82 -30.21 -22.41
CA ALA A 309 -10.50 -30.61 -21.92
C ALA A 309 -10.55 -31.97 -21.20
N MET A 310 -11.58 -32.23 -20.43
CA MET A 310 -11.77 -33.52 -19.73
C MET A 310 -12.10 -34.67 -20.71
N VAL A 311 -12.94 -34.43 -21.72
CA VAL A 311 -13.22 -35.39 -22.78
C VAL A 311 -11.93 -35.81 -23.49
N LEU A 312 -11.13 -34.83 -23.89
CA LEU A 312 -9.84 -35.08 -24.57
C LEU A 312 -8.85 -35.81 -23.67
N LEU A 313 -8.77 -35.46 -22.39
CA LEU A 313 -7.91 -36.15 -21.45
C LEU A 313 -8.32 -37.62 -21.26
N MET A 314 -9.64 -37.89 -21.12
CA MET A 314 -10.14 -39.23 -20.98
C MET A 314 -9.98 -40.05 -22.26
N TRP A 315 -10.13 -39.45 -23.43
CA TRP A 315 -9.88 -40.09 -24.70
C TRP A 315 -8.41 -40.52 -24.86
N LEU A 316 -7.47 -39.74 -24.33
CA LEU A 316 -6.04 -40.09 -24.35
C LEU A 316 -5.62 -41.14 -23.31
N THR A 317 -6.43 -41.32 -22.25
CA THR A 317 -6.04 -42.18 -21.10
C THR A 317 -6.92 -43.39 -20.90
N VAL A 318 -8.14 -43.36 -21.43
CA VAL A 318 -9.15 -44.45 -21.23
C VAL A 318 -9.83 -44.70 -22.57
N ASP A 319 -9.74 -45.94 -23.07
CA ASP A 319 -10.30 -46.36 -24.39
C ASP A 319 -11.87 -46.38 -24.44
N SER A 320 -12.54 -45.51 -23.67
CA SER A 320 -14.00 -45.44 -23.60
C SER A 320 -14.51 -44.02 -23.83
N ILE A 321 -15.08 -43.77 -24.99
CA ILE A 321 -15.70 -42.51 -25.37
C ILE A 321 -16.85 -42.16 -24.45
N ALA A 322 -17.68 -43.14 -24.05
CA ALA A 322 -18.82 -42.92 -23.18
C ALA A 322 -18.39 -42.39 -21.79
N THR A 323 -17.36 -42.96 -21.21
CA THR A 323 -16.80 -42.50 -19.93
C THR A 323 -16.23 -41.10 -20.06
N GLY A 324 -15.55 -40.78 -21.16
CA GLY A 324 -15.03 -39.46 -21.45
C GLY A 324 -16.12 -38.40 -21.56
N VAL A 325 -17.21 -38.68 -22.26
CA VAL A 325 -18.34 -37.76 -22.42
C VAL A 325 -19.05 -37.52 -21.08
N ILE A 326 -19.29 -38.57 -20.27
CA ILE A 326 -19.92 -38.42 -18.94
C ILE A 326 -19.02 -37.60 -18.02
N ALA A 327 -17.75 -37.93 -17.93
CA ALA A 327 -16.77 -37.15 -17.11
C ALA A 327 -16.67 -35.73 -17.56
N GLY A 328 -16.65 -35.48 -18.89
CA GLY A 328 -16.61 -34.16 -19.46
C GLY A 328 -17.88 -33.32 -19.18
N ALA A 329 -19.05 -33.92 -19.26
CA ALA A 329 -20.32 -33.26 -18.94
C ALA A 329 -20.41 -32.88 -17.45
N VAL A 330 -20.06 -33.82 -16.56
CA VAL A 330 -20.06 -33.56 -15.09
C VAL A 330 -19.04 -32.49 -14.73
N THR A 331 -17.84 -32.54 -15.28
CA THR A 331 -16.79 -31.55 -15.03
C THR A 331 -17.19 -30.18 -15.58
N GLY A 332 -17.70 -30.16 -16.83
CA GLY A 332 -18.13 -28.92 -17.50
C GLY A 332 -19.26 -28.21 -16.73
N LEU A 333 -20.28 -28.97 -16.34
CA LEU A 333 -21.41 -28.45 -15.56
C LEU A 333 -20.94 -27.92 -14.20
N SER A 334 -20.11 -28.67 -13.48
CA SER A 334 -19.63 -28.32 -12.15
C SER A 334 -18.74 -27.06 -12.19
N VAL A 335 -17.78 -27.01 -13.11
CA VAL A 335 -16.91 -25.84 -13.32
C VAL A 335 -17.70 -24.64 -13.80
N GLY A 336 -18.66 -24.85 -14.70
CA GLY A 336 -19.53 -23.81 -15.22
C GLY A 336 -20.37 -23.14 -14.13
N LEU A 337 -21.03 -23.91 -13.30
CA LEU A 337 -21.83 -23.41 -12.18
C LEU A 337 -20.96 -22.70 -11.15
N ALA A 338 -19.83 -23.32 -10.78
CA ALA A 338 -18.90 -22.73 -9.81
C ALA A 338 -18.32 -21.41 -10.29
N TYR A 339 -17.87 -21.34 -11.53
CA TYR A 339 -17.27 -20.12 -12.10
C TYR A 339 -18.31 -19.04 -12.34
N GLY A 340 -19.52 -19.42 -12.76
CA GLY A 340 -20.65 -18.50 -12.91
C GLY A 340 -21.02 -17.82 -11.60
N PHE A 341 -21.10 -18.59 -10.52
CA PHE A 341 -21.37 -18.08 -9.18
C PHE A 341 -20.18 -17.27 -8.65
N ALA A 342 -18.98 -17.79 -8.74
CA ALA A 342 -17.75 -17.13 -8.28
C ALA A 342 -17.52 -15.79 -8.97
N SER A 343 -17.75 -15.71 -10.30
CA SER A 343 -17.60 -14.46 -11.06
C SER A 343 -18.70 -13.45 -10.71
N GLY A 344 -19.91 -13.89 -10.42
CA GLY A 344 -21.01 -13.07 -9.93
C GLY A 344 -20.74 -12.50 -8.54
N PHE A 345 -20.29 -13.36 -7.63
CA PHE A 345 -19.89 -12.97 -6.27
C PHE A 345 -18.73 -11.97 -6.28
N THR A 346 -17.70 -12.24 -7.08
CA THR A 346 -16.54 -11.36 -7.21
C THR A 346 -16.97 -9.97 -7.69
N ALA A 347 -17.78 -9.89 -8.74
CA ALA A 347 -18.27 -8.62 -9.25
C ALA A 347 -19.17 -7.86 -8.27
N TRP A 348 -19.98 -8.58 -7.50
CA TRP A 348 -20.77 -7.99 -6.42
C TRP A 348 -19.88 -7.49 -5.29
N ALA A 349 -18.88 -8.26 -4.87
CA ALA A 349 -17.96 -7.88 -3.81
C ALA A 349 -17.06 -6.69 -4.20
N GLU A 350 -16.68 -6.57 -5.47
CA GLU A 350 -15.86 -5.48 -6.02
C GLU A 350 -16.69 -4.23 -6.40
N SER A 351 -18.01 -4.29 -6.38
CA SER A 351 -18.83 -3.12 -6.70
C SER A 351 -18.67 -2.01 -5.66
N PRO A 352 -18.39 -0.75 -6.07
CA PRO A 352 -18.22 0.37 -5.16
C PRO A 352 -19.52 0.62 -4.37
N THR A 353 -19.39 0.84 -3.07
CA THR A 353 -20.49 1.37 -2.26
C THR A 353 -20.35 2.89 -2.13
N PRO A 354 -21.46 3.66 -2.11
CA PRO A 354 -21.40 5.13 -1.96
C PRO A 354 -20.64 5.57 -0.70
N GLU A 355 -20.67 4.77 0.35
CA GLU A 355 -20.00 5.01 1.63
C GLU A 355 -18.56 4.45 1.68
N GLY A 356 -18.14 3.69 0.67
CA GLY A 356 -16.91 2.90 0.66
C GLY A 356 -15.64 3.67 0.33
N ARG A 357 -15.62 5.01 0.41
CA ARG A 357 -14.39 5.77 0.26
C ARG A 357 -13.50 5.54 1.46
N ALA A 358 -12.39 4.84 1.26
CA ALA A 358 -11.41 4.63 2.29
C ALA A 358 -10.85 5.99 2.76
N GLY A 359 -11.28 6.43 3.94
CA GLY A 359 -10.86 7.70 4.51
C GLY A 359 -9.40 7.72 4.98
N THR A 360 -8.77 6.56 5.16
CA THR A 360 -7.38 6.46 5.64
C THR A 360 -6.60 5.34 4.94
N PRO A 361 -5.25 5.40 4.90
CA PRO A 361 -4.44 4.34 4.32
C PRO A 361 -4.64 2.97 4.98
N GLN A 362 -4.89 2.96 6.29
CA GLN A 362 -5.14 1.72 7.03
C GLN A 362 -6.49 1.10 6.71
N THR A 363 -7.55 1.93 6.56
CA THR A 363 -8.88 1.42 6.18
C THR A 363 -8.86 0.86 4.77
N SER A 364 -8.19 1.53 3.82
CA SER A 364 -7.97 1.04 2.46
C SER A 364 -7.24 -0.32 2.45
N TRP A 365 -6.13 -0.44 3.19
CA TRP A 365 -5.37 -1.68 3.27
C TRP A 365 -6.18 -2.82 3.92
N ARG A 366 -6.95 -2.53 4.98
CA ARG A 366 -7.81 -3.53 5.64
C ARG A 366 -8.95 -3.98 4.73
N ALA A 367 -9.56 -3.05 4.00
CA ALA A 367 -10.64 -3.34 3.06
C ALA A 367 -10.16 -4.26 1.92
N ASP A 368 -9.03 -3.94 1.29
CA ASP A 368 -8.46 -4.76 0.22
C ASP A 368 -8.00 -6.14 0.74
N ARG A 369 -7.40 -6.20 1.94
CA ARG A 369 -7.09 -7.46 2.60
C ARG A 369 -8.33 -8.31 2.83
N ALA A 370 -9.40 -7.71 3.40
CA ALA A 370 -10.64 -8.42 3.67
C ALA A 370 -11.28 -8.94 2.38
N LEU A 371 -11.32 -8.09 1.34
CA LEU A 371 -11.82 -8.47 0.02
C LEU A 371 -11.07 -9.68 -0.55
N ASN A 372 -9.72 -9.62 -0.53
CA ASN A 372 -8.89 -10.72 -1.04
C ASN A 372 -9.09 -12.02 -0.24
N LEU A 373 -9.19 -11.95 1.09
CA LEU A 373 -9.44 -13.12 1.94
C LEU A 373 -10.84 -13.69 1.72
N VAL A 374 -11.88 -12.87 1.75
CA VAL A 374 -13.26 -13.32 1.51
C VAL A 374 -13.39 -13.94 0.12
N ARG A 375 -12.81 -13.31 -0.89
CA ARG A 375 -12.80 -13.84 -2.25
C ARG A 375 -12.04 -15.17 -2.34
N ALA A 376 -10.83 -15.25 -1.78
CA ALA A 376 -10.05 -16.48 -1.78
C ALA A 376 -10.81 -17.63 -1.10
N ILE A 377 -11.47 -17.36 0.01
CA ILE A 377 -12.27 -18.36 0.73
C ILE A 377 -13.52 -18.74 -0.07
N THR A 378 -14.35 -17.78 -0.49
CA THR A 378 -15.64 -18.10 -1.13
C THR A 378 -15.45 -18.70 -2.51
N VAL A 379 -14.65 -18.07 -3.38
CA VAL A 379 -14.38 -18.59 -4.74
C VAL A 379 -13.57 -19.87 -4.65
N GLY A 380 -12.54 -19.89 -3.80
CA GLY A 380 -11.70 -21.06 -3.58
C GLY A 380 -12.51 -22.25 -3.07
N SER A 381 -13.35 -22.08 -2.05
CA SER A 381 -14.20 -23.15 -1.52
C SER A 381 -15.24 -23.64 -2.53
N THR A 382 -15.87 -22.72 -3.28
CA THR A 382 -16.83 -23.10 -4.31
C THR A 382 -16.19 -23.94 -5.41
N CYS A 383 -15.04 -23.49 -5.93
CA CYS A 383 -14.30 -24.24 -6.94
C CYS A 383 -13.69 -25.55 -6.39
N ALA A 384 -13.29 -25.56 -5.12
CA ALA A 384 -12.80 -26.76 -4.44
C ALA A 384 -13.91 -27.82 -4.31
N LEU A 385 -15.08 -27.44 -3.82
CA LEU A 385 -16.21 -28.35 -3.65
C LEU A 385 -16.69 -28.91 -5.00
N THR A 386 -16.91 -28.05 -5.98
CA THR A 386 -17.43 -28.50 -7.29
C THR A 386 -16.40 -29.30 -8.07
N GLY A 387 -15.14 -28.87 -8.12
CA GLY A 387 -14.04 -29.60 -8.74
C GLY A 387 -13.76 -30.91 -8.02
N GLY A 388 -13.75 -30.89 -6.69
CA GLY A 388 -13.55 -32.08 -5.86
C GLY A 388 -14.64 -33.13 -6.04
N LEU A 389 -15.92 -32.70 -6.04
CA LEU A 389 -17.05 -33.63 -6.29
C LEU A 389 -17.00 -34.19 -7.73
N ALA A 390 -16.76 -33.33 -8.74
CA ALA A 390 -16.68 -33.78 -10.13
C ALA A 390 -15.54 -34.80 -10.35
N GLY A 391 -14.34 -34.47 -9.86
CA GLY A 391 -13.20 -35.38 -9.96
C GLY A 391 -13.35 -36.64 -9.13
N GLY A 392 -13.88 -36.52 -7.93
CA GLY A 392 -14.09 -37.61 -7.02
C GLY A 392 -15.15 -38.63 -7.50
N LEU A 393 -16.31 -38.12 -7.97
CA LEU A 393 -17.35 -38.96 -8.52
C LEU A 393 -16.89 -39.66 -9.82
N GLY A 394 -16.29 -38.88 -10.75
CA GLY A 394 -15.78 -39.41 -12.01
C GLY A 394 -14.76 -40.56 -11.80
N ALA A 395 -13.81 -40.34 -10.89
CA ALA A 395 -12.80 -41.35 -10.57
C ALA A 395 -13.36 -42.52 -9.74
N GLY A 396 -14.33 -42.28 -8.86
CA GLY A 396 -14.97 -43.28 -8.04
C GLY A 396 -15.84 -44.28 -8.83
N PHE A 397 -16.48 -43.79 -9.92
CA PHE A 397 -17.27 -44.67 -10.82
C PHE A 397 -16.41 -45.60 -11.66
N THR A 398 -15.17 -45.20 -11.95
CA THR A 398 -14.24 -45.98 -12.80
C THR A 398 -13.27 -46.84 -12.00
N ASN A 399 -13.10 -46.57 -10.71
CA ASN A 399 -12.13 -47.20 -9.82
C ASN A 399 -12.78 -47.53 -8.45
N THR A 400 -11.95 -47.50 -7.39
CA THR A 400 -12.44 -47.66 -6.02
C THR A 400 -12.95 -46.34 -5.44
N PRO A 401 -13.92 -46.33 -4.49
CA PRO A 401 -14.37 -45.11 -3.82
C PRO A 401 -13.23 -44.36 -3.12
N ALA A 402 -12.26 -45.06 -2.55
CA ALA A 402 -11.09 -44.43 -1.91
C ALA A 402 -10.23 -43.67 -2.90
N PHE A 403 -10.04 -44.22 -4.11
CA PHE A 403 -9.34 -43.53 -5.20
C PHE A 403 -10.12 -42.29 -5.65
N GLY A 404 -11.44 -42.37 -5.75
CA GLY A 404 -12.32 -41.24 -6.04
C GLY A 404 -12.16 -40.09 -5.04
N VAL A 405 -12.12 -40.40 -3.74
CA VAL A 405 -11.90 -39.39 -2.69
C VAL A 405 -10.53 -38.74 -2.84
N ALA A 406 -9.48 -39.50 -3.10
CA ALA A 406 -8.13 -38.94 -3.28
C ALA A 406 -8.03 -38.00 -4.50
N VAL A 407 -8.58 -38.39 -5.63
CA VAL A 407 -8.65 -37.59 -6.84
C VAL A 407 -9.50 -36.32 -6.58
N GLY A 408 -10.64 -36.46 -5.90
CA GLY A 408 -11.48 -35.36 -5.51
C GLY A 408 -10.76 -34.29 -4.67
N LEU A 409 -9.94 -34.71 -3.72
CA LEU A 409 -9.10 -33.81 -2.91
C LEU A 409 -8.05 -33.08 -3.76
N CYS A 410 -7.43 -33.79 -4.73
CA CYS A 410 -6.48 -33.18 -5.66
C CYS A 410 -7.12 -32.08 -6.51
N TYR A 411 -8.30 -32.35 -7.05
CA TYR A 411 -9.07 -31.37 -7.83
C TYR A 411 -9.51 -30.21 -6.95
N ALA A 412 -10.01 -30.49 -5.74
CA ALA A 412 -10.41 -29.46 -4.79
C ALA A 412 -9.26 -28.50 -4.48
N LEU A 413 -8.09 -29.03 -4.19
CA LEU A 413 -6.91 -28.21 -3.88
C LEU A 413 -6.45 -27.42 -5.11
N THR A 414 -6.39 -28.05 -6.28
CA THR A 414 -5.96 -27.40 -7.54
C THR A 414 -6.87 -26.27 -7.93
N PHE A 415 -8.15 -26.55 -8.10
CA PHE A 415 -9.12 -25.54 -8.54
C PHE A 415 -9.39 -24.50 -7.45
N GLY A 416 -9.42 -24.91 -6.17
CA GLY A 416 -9.63 -24.01 -5.06
C GLY A 416 -8.50 -22.97 -4.92
N LEU A 417 -7.24 -23.40 -4.94
CA LEU A 417 -6.09 -22.49 -4.87
C LEU A 417 -5.98 -21.61 -6.13
N ALA A 418 -6.05 -22.20 -7.31
CA ALA A 418 -5.93 -21.46 -8.55
C ALA A 418 -7.02 -20.39 -8.68
N ALA A 419 -8.29 -20.77 -8.48
CA ALA A 419 -9.41 -19.86 -8.56
C ALA A 419 -9.40 -18.82 -7.42
N GLY A 420 -9.16 -19.25 -6.18
CA GLY A 420 -9.15 -18.34 -5.02
C GLY A 420 -8.09 -17.25 -5.10
N LEU A 421 -6.91 -17.56 -5.67
CA LEU A 421 -5.80 -16.61 -5.81
C LEU A 421 -5.82 -15.83 -7.14
N ALA A 422 -6.38 -16.40 -8.22
CA ALA A 422 -6.38 -15.74 -9.53
C ALA A 422 -7.66 -14.98 -9.86
N ALA A 423 -8.78 -15.25 -9.18
CA ALA A 423 -10.06 -14.60 -9.46
C ALA A 423 -10.07 -13.13 -9.05
N GLY A 424 -10.73 -12.27 -9.86
CA GLY A 424 -10.97 -10.86 -9.56
C GLY A 424 -9.92 -9.90 -10.08
N SER A 425 -10.07 -8.62 -9.77
CA SER A 425 -9.28 -7.51 -10.32
C SER A 425 -8.50 -6.70 -9.29
N HIS A 426 -8.70 -6.95 -7.99
CA HIS A 426 -8.05 -6.19 -6.91
C HIS A 426 -7.15 -7.10 -6.06
N HIS A 427 -5.88 -7.24 -6.48
CA HIS A 427 -4.86 -8.05 -5.79
C HIS A 427 -3.73 -7.19 -5.22
N ALA A 428 -3.99 -5.91 -4.96
CA ALA A 428 -3.01 -4.99 -4.44
C ALA A 428 -2.39 -5.47 -3.12
N TRP A 429 -3.21 -6.09 -2.23
CA TRP A 429 -2.74 -6.67 -0.98
C TRP A 429 -1.78 -7.85 -1.20
N MET A 430 -2.01 -8.71 -2.19
CA MET A 430 -1.12 -9.82 -2.52
C MET A 430 0.24 -9.30 -3.03
N ALA A 431 0.23 -8.33 -3.94
CA ALA A 431 1.44 -7.68 -4.41
C ALA A 431 2.20 -6.99 -3.26
N TYR A 432 1.49 -6.31 -2.37
CA TYR A 432 2.05 -5.70 -1.16
C TYR A 432 2.72 -6.72 -0.23
N LEU A 433 2.11 -7.89 -0.01
CA LEU A 433 2.71 -8.96 0.82
C LEU A 433 4.03 -9.44 0.23
N ILE A 434 4.10 -9.65 -1.09
CA ILE A 434 5.32 -10.05 -1.79
C ILE A 434 6.40 -8.95 -1.65
N ALA A 435 6.02 -7.69 -1.89
CA ALA A 435 6.94 -6.55 -1.82
C ALA A 435 7.51 -6.37 -0.41
N THR A 436 6.65 -6.37 0.60
CA THR A 436 7.07 -6.18 2.01
C THR A 436 7.91 -7.34 2.51
N SER A 437 7.57 -8.58 2.16
CA SER A 437 8.36 -9.76 2.52
C SER A 437 9.77 -9.70 1.91
N ARG A 438 9.87 -9.35 0.62
CA ARG A 438 11.16 -9.21 -0.07
C ARG A 438 12.02 -8.07 0.49
N LEU A 439 11.40 -6.92 0.76
CA LEU A 439 12.11 -5.75 1.31
C LEU A 439 12.52 -5.98 2.77
N ALA A 440 11.72 -6.72 3.53
CA ALA A 440 12.06 -7.13 4.89
C ALA A 440 13.21 -8.14 4.92
N TRP A 441 13.21 -9.11 4.00
CA TRP A 441 14.32 -10.06 3.87
C TRP A 441 15.65 -9.37 3.50
N ARG A 442 15.57 -8.27 2.74
CA ARG A 442 16.72 -7.42 2.43
C ARG A 442 17.06 -6.41 3.53
N GLY A 443 16.39 -6.44 4.67
CA GLY A 443 16.61 -5.53 5.80
C GLY A 443 16.21 -4.06 5.55
N ARG A 444 15.54 -3.76 4.42
CA ARG A 444 15.20 -2.38 4.03
C ARG A 444 13.96 -1.84 4.74
N LEU A 445 12.90 -2.67 4.84
CA LEU A 445 11.63 -2.30 5.47
C LEU A 445 11.19 -3.37 6.48
N PRO A 446 10.33 -3.03 7.45
CA PRO A 446 9.81 -4.02 8.40
C PRO A 446 8.73 -4.89 7.75
N ARG A 447 8.61 -6.16 8.18
CA ARG A 447 7.55 -7.07 7.73
C ARG A 447 6.14 -6.48 7.94
N ARG A 448 5.93 -5.76 9.04
CA ARG A 448 4.65 -5.09 9.38
C ARG A 448 4.67 -3.62 8.97
N LEU A 449 4.88 -3.36 7.67
CA LEU A 449 5.06 -2.00 7.15
C LEU A 449 3.89 -1.07 7.47
N MET A 450 2.63 -1.49 7.29
CA MET A 450 1.48 -0.61 7.60
C MET A 450 1.44 -0.17 9.06
N ALA A 451 1.84 -1.04 9.98
CA ALA A 451 1.91 -0.69 11.40
C ALA A 451 3.09 0.27 11.70
N PHE A 452 4.19 0.15 10.97
CA PHE A 452 5.31 1.09 11.03
C PHE A 452 4.93 2.47 10.50
N LEU A 453 4.21 2.53 9.37
CA LEU A 453 3.72 3.78 8.79
C LEU A 453 2.69 4.47 9.71
N ASP A 454 1.82 3.70 10.37
CA ASP A 454 0.89 4.22 11.37
C ASP A 454 1.64 4.84 12.57
N ASP A 455 2.66 4.16 13.08
CA ASP A 455 3.48 4.69 14.18
C ASP A 455 4.25 5.95 13.74
N ALA A 456 4.79 6.00 12.51
CA ALA A 456 5.41 7.19 11.95
C ALA A 456 4.42 8.34 11.76
N HIS A 457 3.16 8.04 11.39
CA HIS A 457 2.09 9.02 11.32
C HIS A 457 1.73 9.57 12.71
N ARG A 458 1.60 8.70 13.71
CA ARG A 458 1.34 9.09 15.11
C ARG A 458 2.45 9.95 15.71
N LEU A 459 3.70 9.68 15.34
CA LEU A 459 4.84 10.52 15.70
C LEU A 459 4.84 11.88 14.98
N GLY A 460 3.99 12.07 13.96
CA GLY A 460 3.91 13.30 13.18
C GLY A 460 4.98 13.44 12.11
N LEU A 461 5.66 12.35 11.75
CA LEU A 461 6.62 12.30 10.63
C LEU A 461 5.92 12.15 9.28
N LEU A 462 4.78 11.45 9.27
CA LEU A 462 3.90 11.29 8.13
C LEU A 462 2.54 11.93 8.38
N ARG A 463 1.83 12.30 7.31
CA ARG A 463 0.40 12.65 7.33
C ARG A 463 -0.38 11.65 6.48
N ALA A 464 -1.64 11.44 6.81
CA ALA A 464 -2.57 10.66 6.01
C ALA A 464 -3.43 11.61 5.17
N VAL A 465 -3.45 11.38 3.87
CA VAL A 465 -4.26 12.14 2.91
C VAL A 465 -5.11 11.14 2.13
N GLY A 466 -6.38 11.00 2.53
CA GLY A 466 -7.21 9.92 1.99
C GLY A 466 -6.55 8.55 2.20
N PRO A 467 -6.45 7.71 1.17
CA PRO A 467 -5.91 6.35 1.28
C PRO A 467 -4.37 6.26 1.24
N ILE A 468 -3.65 7.38 1.20
CA ILE A 468 -2.19 7.44 1.06
C ILE A 468 -1.52 8.09 2.26
N TYR A 469 -0.24 7.80 2.46
CA TYR A 469 0.63 8.56 3.34
C TYR A 469 1.49 9.55 2.55
N GLN A 470 1.84 10.65 3.18
CA GLN A 470 2.83 11.60 2.70
C GLN A 470 3.76 11.97 3.85
N PHE A 471 5.00 12.38 3.55
CA PHE A 471 5.81 13.03 4.57
C PHE A 471 5.13 14.33 4.98
N ARG A 472 5.07 14.58 6.31
CA ARG A 472 4.39 15.78 6.82
C ARG A 472 5.03 17.05 6.29
N HIS A 473 6.35 17.04 6.14
CA HIS A 473 7.13 18.17 5.61
C HIS A 473 7.97 17.68 4.43
N ALA A 474 7.87 18.38 3.31
CA ALA A 474 8.63 18.07 2.10
C ALA A 474 10.15 18.13 2.33
N GLU A 475 10.60 19.12 3.10
CA GLU A 475 12.02 19.27 3.45
C GLU A 475 12.57 18.09 4.24
N LEU A 476 11.76 17.48 5.13
CA LEU A 476 12.13 16.26 5.85
C LEU A 476 12.32 15.09 4.88
N GLN A 477 11.42 14.95 3.90
CA GLN A 477 11.55 13.92 2.86
C GLN A 477 12.85 14.10 2.07
N ASP A 478 13.10 15.32 1.60
CA ASP A 478 14.27 15.65 0.78
C ASP A 478 15.57 15.42 1.56
N HIS A 479 15.61 15.83 2.84
CA HIS A 479 16.73 15.58 3.74
C HIS A 479 17.01 14.08 3.96
N LEU A 480 15.97 13.31 4.29
CA LEU A 480 16.09 11.86 4.50
C LEU A 480 16.49 11.12 3.22
N ALA A 481 16.02 11.56 2.06
CA ALA A 481 16.40 10.99 0.76
C ALA A 481 17.88 11.26 0.43
N ALA A 482 18.36 12.48 0.68
CA ALA A 482 19.75 12.86 0.48
C ALA A 482 20.70 12.06 1.38
N VAL A 483 20.41 12.00 2.69
CA VAL A 483 21.22 11.23 3.65
C VAL A 483 21.26 9.74 3.30
N HIS A 484 20.14 9.17 2.85
CA HIS A 484 20.10 7.76 2.43
C HIS A 484 20.97 7.50 1.19
N ARG A 485 21.08 8.45 0.28
CA ARG A 485 21.93 8.34 -0.92
C ARG A 485 23.42 8.30 -0.57
N PHE A 486 23.87 9.11 0.39
CA PHE A 486 25.28 9.22 0.79
C PHE A 486 25.71 8.18 1.84
N GLY A 487 24.77 7.54 2.54
CA GLY A 487 25.03 6.50 3.55
C GLY A 487 25.09 5.07 3.00
N ARG A 488 25.15 4.93 1.67
CA ARG A 488 25.46 3.69 0.95
C ARG A 488 26.91 3.72 0.56
#